data_be69499e67c92559ad2262280679a839
#
_entry.id   be69499e67c92559ad2262280679a839
#
_cell.length_a   1.000
_cell.length_b   1.000
_cell.length_c   1.000
_cell.angle_alpha   90.00
_cell.angle_beta   90.00
_cell.angle_gamma   90.00
#
_symmetry.space_group_name_H-M   'P 1'
#
loop_
_entity.id
_entity.type
_entity.pdbx_description
1 polymer ?
#
loop_
_entity_poly.entity_id
_entity_poly.type
_entity_poly.pdbx_seq_one_letter_code
_entity_poly.pdbx_strand_id
1 'polypeptide(L)'
;MSSSEPTLDKRLICVSGLPRSGSSLVCQLLSQHPEIYSPGHSSPLLNAITLLQSQLSDNDFLLSQLDNQFELVYQRLLNAYRGFINGWFAETEKSWVVDKHRGWLTSLDLALHLVPNCRMVVCVRELGQIYGSIENQHQNTLLLDFPDHLANLSPYERCDRLFAPQGVVGSPLRAIQSIQDRNQQQQKQLFFVVFEHLMTQPVQVMRDLFNWLNLEPINIEPQNLIVRPHEADSYYRFKYPHKTYPKIDPPQYREISARIELELRATYRWFYELFYPGMI
;
A
#
# COMPACT_ATOMS: atom_id res chain seq x y z
N MET A 1 34.93 -11.60 -15.23
CA MET A 1 33.90 -12.44 -14.64
C MET A 1 32.65 -11.55 -14.48
N SER A 2 31.64 -11.78 -15.27
CA SER A 2 30.38 -11.05 -15.19
C SER A 2 29.74 -11.47 -13.88
N SER A 3 29.80 -10.62 -12.86
CA SER A 3 29.00 -10.78 -11.64
C SER A 3 27.55 -10.51 -12.02
N SER A 4 26.78 -11.58 -12.27
CA SER A 4 25.35 -11.45 -12.30
C SER A 4 24.91 -10.88 -10.93
N GLU A 5 24.40 -9.66 -10.92
CA GLU A 5 23.76 -9.13 -9.71
C GLU A 5 22.71 -10.15 -9.26
N PRO A 6 22.70 -10.55 -7.98
CA PRO A 6 21.67 -11.44 -7.48
C PRO A 6 20.33 -10.73 -7.61
N THR A 7 19.57 -11.17 -8.57
CA THR A 7 18.19 -10.74 -8.78
C THR A 7 17.29 -11.45 -7.78
N LEU A 8 16.14 -10.86 -7.45
CA LEU A 8 15.08 -11.63 -6.81
C LEU A 8 14.66 -12.77 -7.73
N ASP A 9 14.46 -13.95 -7.16
CA ASP A 9 13.97 -15.12 -7.91
C ASP A 9 12.53 -14.89 -8.41
N LYS A 10 11.80 -14.01 -7.72
CA LYS A 10 10.40 -13.65 -8.00
C LYS A 10 10.26 -12.15 -8.25
N ARG A 11 9.27 -11.76 -9.03
CA ARG A 11 8.93 -10.36 -9.27
C ARG A 11 8.02 -9.85 -8.16
N LEU A 12 8.36 -8.72 -7.56
CA LEU A 12 7.65 -8.15 -6.41
C LEU A 12 6.62 -7.10 -6.85
N ILE A 13 5.38 -7.28 -6.40
CA ILE A 13 4.31 -6.28 -6.44
C ILE A 13 4.10 -5.76 -5.03
N CYS A 14 4.38 -4.49 -4.80
CA CYS A 14 4.06 -3.79 -3.56
C CYS A 14 2.66 -3.18 -3.67
N VAL A 15 1.71 -3.62 -2.86
CA VAL A 15 0.38 -3.00 -2.80
C VAL A 15 0.32 -2.03 -1.63
N SER A 16 0.11 -0.76 -1.93
CA SER A 16 0.14 0.34 -0.96
C SER A 16 -0.97 1.37 -1.25
N GLY A 17 -0.91 2.54 -0.65
CA GLY A 17 -1.82 3.65 -0.90
C GLY A 17 -2.50 4.18 0.34
N LEU A 18 -3.65 4.84 0.13
CA LEU A 18 -4.42 5.44 1.21
C LEU A 18 -5.15 4.38 2.06
N PRO A 19 -5.41 4.64 3.35
CA PRO A 19 -6.24 3.75 4.14
C PRO A 19 -7.66 3.70 3.55
N ARG A 20 -8.34 2.57 3.70
CA ARG A 20 -9.73 2.38 3.25
C ARG A 20 -9.96 2.56 1.74
N SER A 21 -8.91 2.41 0.94
CA SER A 21 -8.93 2.57 -0.53
C SER A 21 -9.00 1.26 -1.32
N GLY A 22 -9.34 0.13 -0.67
CA GLY A 22 -9.57 -1.15 -1.36
C GLY A 22 -8.33 -2.00 -1.62
N SER A 23 -7.18 -1.74 -0.99
CA SER A 23 -5.95 -2.52 -1.18
C SER A 23 -6.13 -4.03 -0.94
N SER A 24 -6.95 -4.44 0.04
CA SER A 24 -7.27 -5.87 0.26
C SER A 24 -8.07 -6.46 -0.89
N LEU A 25 -9.01 -5.71 -1.46
CA LEU A 25 -9.77 -6.12 -2.63
C LEU A 25 -8.85 -6.30 -3.85
N VAL A 26 -7.93 -5.37 -4.08
CA VAL A 26 -6.91 -5.51 -5.14
C VAL A 26 -6.11 -6.80 -4.94
N CYS A 27 -5.68 -7.11 -3.70
CA CYS A 27 -4.97 -8.36 -3.42
C CYS A 27 -5.83 -9.61 -3.66
N GLN A 28 -7.14 -9.58 -3.34
CA GLN A 28 -8.06 -10.69 -3.67
C GLN A 28 -8.17 -10.89 -5.19
N LEU A 29 -8.30 -9.81 -5.96
CA LEU A 29 -8.38 -9.86 -7.41
C LEU A 29 -7.05 -10.31 -8.06
N LEU A 30 -5.92 -9.81 -7.60
CA LEU A 30 -4.60 -10.25 -8.05
C LEU A 30 -4.39 -11.75 -7.80
N SER A 31 -4.92 -12.29 -6.68
CA SER A 31 -4.75 -13.71 -6.34
C SER A 31 -5.46 -14.67 -7.31
N GLN A 32 -6.37 -14.19 -8.15
CA GLN A 32 -7.02 -14.99 -9.19
C GLN A 32 -6.08 -15.30 -10.37
N HIS A 33 -5.01 -14.49 -10.55
CA HIS A 33 -4.07 -14.73 -11.62
C HIS A 33 -3.17 -15.95 -11.33
N PRO A 34 -3.00 -16.89 -12.28
CA PRO A 34 -2.25 -18.13 -12.04
C PRO A 34 -0.78 -17.87 -11.70
N GLU A 35 -0.17 -16.81 -12.24
CA GLU A 35 1.23 -16.47 -11.98
C GLU A 35 1.45 -15.60 -10.73
N ILE A 36 0.40 -15.10 -10.07
CA ILE A 36 0.53 -14.20 -8.94
C ILE A 36 0.20 -14.91 -7.63
N TYR A 37 1.13 -14.90 -6.70
CA TYR A 37 0.91 -15.26 -5.30
C TYR A 37 0.55 -14.01 -4.51
N SER A 38 -0.65 -13.96 -3.96
CA SER A 38 -1.12 -12.87 -3.12
C SER A 38 -1.76 -13.44 -1.85
N PRO A 39 -1.08 -13.39 -0.69
CA PRO A 39 -1.63 -13.89 0.57
C PRO A 39 -2.82 -13.04 1.05
N GLY A 40 -2.94 -11.79 0.57
CA GLY A 40 -4.05 -10.89 0.85
C GLY A 40 -3.99 -10.21 2.22
N HIS A 41 -3.07 -10.62 3.09
CA HIS A 41 -2.84 -10.02 4.40
C HIS A 41 -1.88 -8.83 4.33
N SER A 42 -1.96 -7.94 5.32
CA SER A 42 -0.89 -6.97 5.54
C SER A 42 0.36 -7.70 6.02
N SER A 43 1.47 -7.36 5.42
CA SER A 43 2.73 -8.06 5.65
C SER A 43 3.64 -7.26 6.59
N PRO A 44 4.35 -7.89 7.51
CA PRO A 44 5.40 -7.24 8.29
C PRO A 44 6.75 -7.16 7.55
N LEU A 45 6.85 -7.61 6.29
CA LEU A 45 8.11 -7.67 5.53
C LEU A 45 8.84 -6.33 5.52
N LEU A 46 8.16 -5.24 5.14
CA LEU A 46 8.78 -3.92 5.15
C LEU A 46 9.27 -3.51 6.53
N ASN A 47 8.48 -3.78 7.58
CA ASN A 47 8.88 -3.47 8.96
C ASN A 47 10.14 -4.25 9.37
N ALA A 48 10.23 -5.53 8.99
CA ALA A 48 11.42 -6.34 9.25
C ALA A 48 12.65 -5.77 8.52
N ILE A 49 12.51 -5.41 7.24
CA ILE A 49 13.61 -4.82 6.46
C ILE A 49 14.06 -3.48 7.07
N THR A 50 13.13 -2.59 7.42
CA THR A 50 13.46 -1.29 8.00
C THR A 50 14.08 -1.41 9.39
N LEU A 51 13.64 -2.39 10.18
CA LEU A 51 14.26 -2.69 11.49
C LEU A 51 15.69 -3.19 11.33
N LEU A 52 15.92 -4.13 10.41
CA LEU A 52 17.27 -4.61 10.11
C LEU A 52 18.17 -3.47 9.63
N GLN A 53 17.66 -2.62 8.72
CA GLN A 53 18.39 -1.45 8.23
C GLN A 53 18.77 -0.53 9.40
N SER A 54 17.83 -0.19 10.28
CA SER A 54 18.08 0.67 11.43
C SER A 54 19.14 0.07 12.38
N GLN A 55 19.07 -1.23 12.65
CA GLN A 55 20.04 -1.89 13.53
C GLN A 55 21.45 -1.98 12.91
N LEU A 56 21.54 -2.09 11.59
CA LEU A 56 22.82 -2.17 10.89
C LEU A 56 23.43 -0.78 10.66
N SER A 57 22.62 0.28 10.58
CA SER A 57 23.11 1.64 10.32
C SER A 57 24.07 2.17 11.39
N ASP A 58 23.92 1.70 12.64
CA ASP A 58 24.75 2.11 13.77
C ASP A 58 25.73 1.01 14.21
N ASN A 59 25.96 0.00 13.36
CA ASN A 59 26.85 -1.11 13.70
C ASN A 59 28.31 -0.78 13.37
N ASP A 60 29.14 -0.61 14.37
CA ASP A 60 30.55 -0.21 14.24
C ASP A 60 31.36 -1.13 13.31
N PHE A 61 31.13 -2.47 13.37
CA PHE A 61 31.82 -3.41 12.48
C PHE A 61 31.43 -3.24 11.03
N LEU A 62 30.12 -3.00 10.77
CA LEU A 62 29.65 -2.76 9.43
C LEU A 62 30.18 -1.44 8.88
N LEU A 63 30.12 -0.36 9.65
CA LEU A 63 30.62 0.96 9.27
C LEU A 63 32.11 0.87 8.93
N SER A 64 32.92 0.24 9.78
CA SER A 64 34.35 0.03 9.53
C SER A 64 34.63 -0.78 8.26
N GLN A 65 33.79 -1.79 7.95
CA GLN A 65 33.93 -2.55 6.70
C GLN A 65 33.53 -1.73 5.48
N LEU A 66 32.47 -0.91 5.59
CA LEU A 66 32.04 0.00 4.51
C LEU A 66 33.14 1.04 4.19
N ASP A 67 33.80 1.60 5.22
CA ASP A 67 34.88 2.57 5.04
C ASP A 67 36.07 1.97 4.28
N ASN A 68 36.35 0.67 4.49
CA ASN A 68 37.50 0.01 3.88
C ASN A 68 37.19 -0.66 2.51
N GLN A 69 35.97 -1.18 2.30
CA GLN A 69 35.60 -2.00 1.15
C GLN A 69 34.14 -1.72 0.74
N PHE A 70 33.80 -0.47 0.51
CA PHE A 70 32.41 -0.02 0.30
C PHE A 70 31.64 -0.90 -0.69
N GLU A 71 32.09 -1.03 -1.93
CA GLU A 71 31.37 -1.76 -2.96
C GLU A 71 31.07 -3.23 -2.57
N LEU A 72 32.06 -3.93 -2.04
CA LEU A 72 31.92 -5.32 -1.65
C LEU A 72 30.91 -5.50 -0.52
N VAL A 73 31.02 -4.68 0.53
CA VAL A 73 30.18 -4.77 1.73
C VAL A 73 28.78 -4.30 1.42
N TYR A 74 28.62 -3.24 0.64
CA TYR A 74 27.35 -2.72 0.21
C TYR A 74 26.56 -3.74 -0.64
N GLN A 75 27.20 -4.38 -1.62
CA GLN A 75 26.57 -5.45 -2.41
C GLN A 75 26.19 -6.66 -1.52
N ARG A 76 27.01 -6.98 -0.54
CA ARG A 76 26.68 -8.04 0.44
C ARG A 76 25.41 -7.71 1.25
N LEU A 77 25.24 -6.45 1.66
CA LEU A 77 24.02 -5.97 2.33
C LEU A 77 22.80 -6.09 1.44
N LEU A 78 22.88 -5.58 0.20
CA LEU A 78 21.79 -5.69 -0.76
C LEU A 78 21.38 -7.15 -0.99
N ASN A 79 22.37 -8.03 -1.14
CA ASN A 79 22.14 -9.46 -1.30
C ASN A 79 21.48 -10.10 -0.07
N ALA A 80 21.85 -9.67 1.13
CA ALA A 80 21.23 -10.14 2.37
C ALA A 80 19.74 -9.72 2.43
N TYR A 81 19.42 -8.47 2.10
CA TYR A 81 18.02 -8.02 2.03
C TYR A 81 17.21 -8.74 0.94
N ARG A 82 17.79 -8.93 -0.25
CA ARG A 82 17.16 -9.69 -1.34
C ARG A 82 16.94 -11.15 -0.95
N GLY A 83 17.92 -11.76 -0.28
CA GLY A 83 17.80 -13.11 0.28
C GLY A 83 16.70 -13.21 1.33
N PHE A 84 16.53 -12.19 2.17
CA PHE A 84 15.43 -12.13 3.12
C PHE A 84 14.07 -12.06 2.41
N ILE A 85 13.92 -11.24 1.36
CA ILE A 85 12.69 -11.17 0.56
C ILE A 85 12.41 -12.50 -0.14
N ASN A 86 13.42 -13.13 -0.75
CA ASN A 86 13.27 -14.44 -1.39
C ASN A 86 12.82 -15.52 -0.38
N GLY A 87 13.44 -15.56 0.81
CA GLY A 87 13.06 -16.47 1.89
C GLY A 87 11.64 -16.21 2.41
N TRP A 88 11.19 -14.93 2.42
CA TRP A 88 9.85 -14.55 2.83
C TRP A 88 8.76 -15.17 1.96
N PHE A 89 9.04 -15.40 0.68
CA PHE A 89 8.10 -15.96 -0.29
C PHE A 89 8.53 -17.38 -0.77
N ALA A 90 9.28 -18.11 0.03
CA ALA A 90 9.78 -19.43 -0.34
C ALA A 90 8.67 -20.48 -0.49
N GLU A 91 7.47 -20.23 0.10
CA GLU A 91 6.34 -21.15 0.07
C GLU A 91 5.63 -21.23 -1.29
N THR A 92 5.98 -20.41 -2.27
CA THR A 92 5.31 -20.38 -3.57
C THR A 92 6.28 -20.52 -4.74
N GLU A 93 5.85 -21.24 -5.78
CA GLU A 93 6.56 -21.35 -7.06
C GLU A 93 6.09 -20.32 -8.10
N LYS A 94 5.12 -19.47 -7.75
CA LYS A 94 4.61 -18.45 -8.68
C LYS A 94 5.65 -17.38 -8.97
N SER A 95 5.68 -16.89 -10.21
CA SER A 95 6.68 -15.93 -10.70
C SER A 95 6.52 -14.52 -10.12
N TRP A 96 5.30 -14.17 -9.67
CA TRP A 96 4.99 -12.89 -9.05
C TRP A 96 4.51 -13.08 -7.61
N VAL A 97 4.98 -12.22 -6.72
CA VAL A 97 4.58 -12.20 -5.31
C VAL A 97 4.08 -10.82 -4.91
N VAL A 98 3.03 -10.78 -4.10
CA VAL A 98 2.42 -9.55 -3.63
C VAL A 98 2.75 -9.34 -2.16
N ASP A 99 3.30 -8.20 -1.83
CA ASP A 99 3.42 -7.69 -0.47
C ASP A 99 2.51 -6.48 -0.25
N LYS A 100 1.59 -6.59 0.69
CA LYS A 100 0.67 -5.50 1.02
C LYS A 100 1.11 -4.80 2.30
N HIS A 101 1.60 -3.57 2.17
CA HIS A 101 1.94 -2.72 3.31
C HIS A 101 1.84 -1.24 2.93
N ARG A 102 1.14 -0.43 3.74
CA ARG A 102 0.98 1.01 3.46
C ARG A 102 2.30 1.77 3.41
N GLY A 103 3.26 1.34 4.22
CA GLY A 103 4.58 1.93 4.28
C GLY A 103 5.39 1.82 2.99
N TRP A 104 5.09 0.90 2.06
CA TRP A 104 5.81 0.81 0.80
C TRP A 104 5.78 2.12 0.01
N LEU A 105 4.64 2.82 0.03
CA LEU A 105 4.52 4.10 -0.66
C LEU A 105 5.45 5.18 -0.07
N THR A 106 5.56 5.24 1.25
CA THR A 106 6.46 6.18 1.95
C THR A 106 7.92 5.73 1.91
N SER A 107 8.17 4.47 1.58
CA SER A 107 9.50 3.85 1.44
C SER A 107 9.81 3.47 -0.01
N LEU A 108 9.25 4.20 -0.98
CA LEU A 108 9.39 3.90 -2.40
C LEU A 108 10.86 3.84 -2.84
N ASP A 109 11.70 4.76 -2.35
CA ASP A 109 13.12 4.77 -2.68
C ASP A 109 13.84 3.51 -2.19
N LEU A 110 13.50 3.05 -0.98
CA LEU A 110 14.02 1.78 -0.45
C LEU A 110 13.55 0.60 -1.32
N ALA A 111 12.27 0.56 -1.68
CA ALA A 111 11.73 -0.51 -2.53
C ALA A 111 12.44 -0.58 -3.88
N LEU A 112 12.59 0.55 -4.56
CA LEU A 112 13.28 0.65 -5.86
C LEU A 112 14.77 0.35 -5.77
N HIS A 113 15.39 0.68 -4.64
CA HIS A 113 16.79 0.40 -4.39
C HIS A 113 17.06 -1.10 -4.15
N LEU A 114 16.24 -1.74 -3.32
CA LEU A 114 16.36 -3.17 -3.04
C LEU A 114 15.94 -4.02 -4.26
N VAL A 115 14.87 -3.62 -4.94
CA VAL A 115 14.25 -4.35 -6.04
C VAL A 115 13.97 -3.37 -7.19
N PRO A 116 14.98 -3.05 -8.04
CA PRO A 116 14.85 -2.02 -9.09
C PRO A 116 13.66 -2.24 -10.04
N ASN A 117 13.24 -3.48 -10.22
CA ASN A 117 12.12 -3.87 -11.10
C ASN A 117 10.81 -4.12 -10.33
N CYS A 118 10.71 -3.74 -9.05
CA CYS A 118 9.46 -3.89 -8.32
C CYS A 118 8.34 -3.06 -8.98
N ARG A 119 7.12 -3.53 -8.81
CA ARG A 119 5.91 -2.85 -9.28
C ARG A 119 5.11 -2.39 -8.08
N MET A 120 4.70 -1.14 -8.06
CA MET A 120 3.93 -0.59 -6.96
C MET A 120 2.52 -0.23 -7.39
N VAL A 121 1.53 -0.88 -6.79
CA VAL A 121 0.12 -0.59 -6.97
C VAL A 121 -0.33 0.34 -5.85
N VAL A 122 -0.74 1.54 -6.22
CA VAL A 122 -1.13 2.61 -5.29
C VAL A 122 -2.65 2.74 -5.30
N CYS A 123 -3.30 2.30 -4.22
CA CYS A 123 -4.74 2.39 -4.08
C CYS A 123 -5.12 3.78 -3.56
N VAL A 124 -6.01 4.46 -4.27
CA VAL A 124 -6.57 5.76 -3.89
C VAL A 124 -8.09 5.70 -3.83
N ARG A 125 -8.68 6.57 -3.03
CA ARG A 125 -10.13 6.71 -2.86
C ARG A 125 -10.44 8.16 -2.58
N GLU A 126 -11.65 8.61 -2.89
CA GLU A 126 -12.13 9.94 -2.57
C GLU A 126 -11.95 10.25 -1.07
N LEU A 127 -11.37 11.43 -0.75
CA LEU A 127 -10.86 11.72 0.59
C LEU A 127 -11.97 11.81 1.64
N GLY A 128 -13.10 12.38 1.28
CA GLY A 128 -14.27 12.43 2.16
C GLY A 128 -14.81 11.03 2.45
N GLN A 129 -14.77 10.12 1.47
CA GLN A 129 -15.19 8.73 1.68
C GLN A 129 -14.20 7.93 2.52
N ILE A 130 -12.90 8.25 2.45
CA ILE A 130 -11.90 7.71 3.38
C ILE A 130 -12.23 8.17 4.81
N TYR A 131 -12.40 9.49 4.99
CA TYR A 131 -12.75 10.05 6.28
C TYR A 131 -14.05 9.43 6.83
N GLY A 132 -15.11 9.43 6.03
CA GLY A 132 -16.41 8.86 6.44
C GLY A 132 -16.32 7.37 6.79
N SER A 133 -15.47 6.60 6.09
CA SER A 133 -15.23 5.19 6.43
C SER A 133 -14.53 5.03 7.78
N ILE A 134 -13.54 5.87 8.10
CA ILE A 134 -12.81 5.85 9.38
C ILE A 134 -13.71 6.34 10.50
N GLU A 135 -14.44 7.44 10.29
CA GLU A 135 -15.38 8.00 11.26
C GLU A 135 -16.49 7.00 11.61
N ASN A 136 -17.05 6.32 10.60
CA ASN A 136 -18.05 5.28 10.87
C ASN A 136 -17.48 4.11 11.70
N GLN A 137 -16.23 3.72 11.45
CA GLN A 137 -15.56 2.71 12.29
C GLN A 137 -15.41 3.24 13.72
N HIS A 138 -14.95 4.48 13.87
CA HIS A 138 -14.81 5.11 15.16
C HIS A 138 -16.13 5.13 15.94
N GLN A 139 -17.22 5.60 15.32
CA GLN A 139 -18.56 5.66 15.94
C GLN A 139 -19.05 4.28 16.39
N ASN A 140 -18.83 3.26 15.58
CA ASN A 140 -19.26 1.89 15.90
C ASN A 140 -18.44 1.23 17.02
N THR A 141 -17.33 1.85 17.48
CA THR A 141 -16.40 1.29 18.48
C THR A 141 -16.18 2.16 19.69
N LEU A 142 -16.98 3.19 19.88
CA LEU A 142 -16.87 4.10 21.03
C LEU A 142 -16.88 3.36 22.37
N LEU A 143 -17.63 2.27 22.46
CA LEU A 143 -17.79 1.49 23.70
C LEU A 143 -16.67 0.45 23.92
N LEU A 144 -15.77 0.27 22.97
CA LEU A 144 -14.63 -0.62 23.16
C LEU A 144 -13.54 0.10 23.92
N ASP A 145 -13.33 -0.36 25.13
CA ASP A 145 -12.34 0.21 26.05
C ASP A 145 -10.93 -0.12 25.62
N PHE A 146 -10.29 0.84 24.94
CA PHE A 146 -8.87 0.82 24.77
C PHE A 146 -8.33 2.23 24.41
N PRO A 147 -7.04 2.48 24.62
CA PRO A 147 -6.46 3.79 24.38
C PRO A 147 -6.63 4.22 22.91
N ASP A 148 -7.52 5.15 22.70
CA ASP A 148 -7.77 5.76 21.40
C ASP A 148 -7.64 7.28 21.56
N HIS A 149 -6.52 7.81 21.10
CA HIS A 149 -6.23 9.25 21.16
C HIS A 149 -7.20 10.10 20.34
N LEU A 150 -8.08 9.46 19.55
CA LEU A 150 -9.14 10.12 18.78
C LEU A 150 -10.49 10.12 19.53
N ALA A 151 -10.63 9.33 20.59
CA ALA A 151 -11.93 9.09 21.23
C ALA A 151 -12.61 10.37 21.74
N ASN A 152 -11.83 11.29 22.31
CA ASN A 152 -12.33 12.52 22.93
C ASN A 152 -12.30 13.74 21.98
N LEU A 153 -11.97 13.55 20.71
CA LEU A 153 -11.94 14.62 19.73
C LEU A 153 -13.29 14.78 19.05
N SER A 154 -13.60 16.01 18.65
CA SER A 154 -14.71 16.27 17.74
C SER A 154 -14.45 15.66 16.35
N PRO A 155 -15.50 15.48 15.51
CA PRO A 155 -15.32 15.02 14.14
C PRO A 155 -14.31 15.86 13.33
N TYR A 156 -14.29 17.17 13.53
CA TYR A 156 -13.34 18.08 12.87
C TYR A 156 -11.91 17.83 13.32
N GLU A 157 -11.67 17.78 14.62
CA GLU A 157 -10.35 17.49 15.18
C GLU A 157 -9.84 16.09 14.77
N ARG A 158 -10.73 15.09 14.68
CA ARG A 158 -10.35 13.78 14.13
C ARG A 158 -9.95 13.88 12.68
N CYS A 159 -10.69 14.63 11.86
CA CYS A 159 -10.32 14.89 10.47
C CYS A 159 -8.92 15.51 10.39
N ASP A 160 -8.69 16.59 11.14
CA ASP A 160 -7.39 17.28 11.17
C ASP A 160 -6.25 16.33 11.58
N ARG A 161 -6.46 15.49 12.59
CA ARG A 161 -5.46 14.50 13.02
C ARG A 161 -5.17 13.44 11.98
N LEU A 162 -6.20 12.91 11.31
CA LEU A 162 -6.06 11.88 10.28
C LEU A 162 -5.31 12.41 9.06
N PHE A 163 -5.57 13.66 8.69
CA PHE A 163 -4.99 14.31 7.51
C PHE A 163 -3.73 15.14 7.82
N ALA A 164 -3.36 15.29 9.10
CA ALA A 164 -2.08 15.91 9.47
C ALA A 164 -0.90 15.25 8.73
N PRO A 165 0.22 15.97 8.52
CA PRO A 165 1.38 15.43 7.80
C PRO A 165 1.88 14.07 8.28
N GLN A 166 1.75 13.77 9.56
CA GLN A 166 2.11 12.48 10.17
C GLN A 166 0.89 11.57 10.38
N GLY A 167 -0.30 12.03 10.02
CA GLY A 167 -1.55 11.28 10.17
C GLY A 167 -1.61 10.07 9.22
N VAL A 168 -2.50 9.14 9.56
CA VAL A 168 -2.65 7.88 8.81
C VAL A 168 -3.09 8.09 7.36
N VAL A 169 -3.73 9.21 7.05
CA VAL A 169 -4.11 9.64 5.69
C VAL A 169 -3.11 10.65 5.13
N GLY A 170 -2.71 11.63 5.92
CA GLY A 170 -1.83 12.72 5.47
C GLY A 170 -0.44 12.24 5.05
N SER A 171 0.15 11.29 5.77
CA SER A 171 1.47 10.75 5.43
C SER A 171 1.50 10.09 4.04
N PRO A 172 0.63 9.12 3.70
CA PRO A 172 0.60 8.57 2.34
C PRO A 172 0.13 9.58 1.28
N LEU A 173 -0.71 10.57 1.61
CA LEU A 173 -1.06 11.65 0.66
C LEU A 173 0.18 12.45 0.24
N ARG A 174 1.04 12.83 1.18
CA ARG A 174 2.31 13.51 0.86
C ARG A 174 3.22 12.65 -0.01
N ALA A 175 3.27 11.34 0.26
CA ALA A 175 4.04 10.43 -0.56
C ALA A 175 3.48 10.38 -2.01
N ILE A 176 2.14 10.34 -2.19
CA ILE A 176 1.51 10.41 -3.51
C ILE A 176 1.86 11.74 -4.21
N GLN A 177 1.81 12.85 -3.49
CA GLN A 177 2.17 14.15 -4.03
C GLN A 177 3.62 14.19 -4.52
N SER A 178 4.55 13.66 -3.74
CA SER A 178 5.97 13.62 -4.10
C SER A 178 6.30 12.74 -5.31
N ILE A 179 5.40 11.82 -5.68
CA ILE A 179 5.58 10.98 -6.87
C ILE A 179 5.52 11.82 -8.15
N GLN A 180 4.76 12.92 -8.15
CA GLN A 180 4.62 13.80 -9.32
C GLN A 180 5.97 14.44 -9.71
N ASP A 181 6.86 14.65 -8.75
CA ASP A 181 8.18 15.25 -8.94
C ASP A 181 9.26 14.20 -9.36
N ARG A 182 8.89 12.91 -9.41
CA ARG A 182 9.82 11.85 -9.74
C ARG A 182 10.06 11.75 -11.25
N ASN A 183 11.19 11.16 -11.63
CA ASN A 183 11.50 10.92 -13.03
C ASN A 183 10.50 9.93 -13.68
N GLN A 184 10.37 10.00 -15.00
CA GLN A 184 9.41 9.20 -15.76
C GLN A 184 9.62 7.68 -15.58
N GLN A 185 10.85 7.21 -15.38
CA GLN A 185 11.14 5.80 -15.20
C GLN A 185 10.56 5.28 -13.88
N GLN A 186 10.72 6.03 -12.80
CA GLN A 186 10.12 5.71 -11.50
C GLN A 186 8.60 5.78 -11.56
N GLN A 187 8.03 6.78 -12.24
CA GLN A 187 6.58 6.88 -12.42
C GLN A 187 5.99 5.69 -13.17
N LYS A 188 6.70 5.13 -14.17
CA LYS A 188 6.28 3.92 -14.90
C LYS A 188 6.23 2.66 -14.03
N GLN A 189 6.84 2.67 -12.85
CA GLN A 189 6.80 1.55 -11.90
C GLN A 189 5.59 1.63 -10.95
N LEU A 190 4.75 2.66 -11.09
CA LEU A 190 3.56 2.89 -10.28
C LEU A 190 2.29 2.73 -11.12
N PHE A 191 1.30 2.06 -10.54
CA PHE A 191 -0.05 1.95 -11.11
C PHE A 191 -1.07 2.41 -10.08
N PHE A 192 -1.86 3.41 -10.41
CA PHE A 192 -2.88 3.92 -9.52
C PHE A 192 -4.21 3.19 -9.73
N VAL A 193 -4.76 2.65 -8.65
CA VAL A 193 -6.09 2.05 -8.62
C VAL A 193 -7.03 3.01 -7.88
N VAL A 194 -7.94 3.64 -8.62
CA VAL A 194 -9.01 4.46 -8.05
C VAL A 194 -10.13 3.52 -7.58
N PHE A 195 -10.46 3.58 -6.30
CA PHE A 195 -11.41 2.67 -5.65
C PHE A 195 -12.76 2.64 -6.35
N GLU A 196 -13.30 3.80 -6.69
CA GLU A 196 -14.61 3.93 -7.34
C GLU A 196 -14.62 3.28 -8.73
N HIS A 197 -13.52 3.40 -9.48
CA HIS A 197 -13.38 2.70 -10.77
C HIS A 197 -13.27 1.19 -10.56
N LEU A 198 -12.51 0.74 -9.56
CA LEU A 198 -12.41 -0.68 -9.22
C LEU A 198 -13.77 -1.28 -8.84
N MET A 199 -14.61 -0.53 -8.12
CA MET A 199 -15.93 -1.00 -7.70
C MET A 199 -16.95 -1.04 -8.85
N THR A 200 -16.84 -0.13 -9.82
CA THR A 200 -17.78 -0.02 -10.94
C THR A 200 -17.35 -0.81 -12.18
N GLN A 201 -16.05 -0.92 -12.42
CA GLN A 201 -15.46 -1.53 -13.62
C GLN A 201 -14.29 -2.45 -13.27
N PRO A 202 -14.47 -3.44 -12.35
CA PRO A 202 -13.36 -4.26 -11.83
C PRO A 202 -12.62 -5.02 -12.94
N VAL A 203 -13.34 -5.54 -13.93
CA VAL A 203 -12.74 -6.30 -15.04
C VAL A 203 -11.80 -5.43 -15.87
N GLN A 204 -12.22 -4.18 -16.15
CA GLN A 204 -11.38 -3.26 -16.94
C GLN A 204 -10.15 -2.83 -16.15
N VAL A 205 -10.32 -2.41 -14.89
CA VAL A 205 -9.19 -1.99 -14.02
C VAL A 205 -8.17 -3.10 -13.87
N MET A 206 -8.61 -4.35 -13.67
CA MET A 206 -7.68 -5.48 -13.53
C MET A 206 -7.02 -5.87 -14.85
N ARG A 207 -7.72 -5.75 -15.98
CA ARG A 207 -7.11 -5.94 -17.31
C ARG A 207 -5.98 -4.95 -17.53
N ASP A 208 -6.21 -3.67 -17.24
CA ASP A 208 -5.20 -2.62 -17.39
C ASP A 208 -4.00 -2.85 -16.44
N LEU A 209 -4.28 -3.30 -15.21
CA LEU A 209 -3.24 -3.67 -14.25
C LEU A 209 -2.40 -4.88 -14.73
N PHE A 210 -3.02 -5.93 -15.26
CA PHE A 210 -2.28 -7.08 -15.79
C PHE A 210 -1.44 -6.70 -17.02
N ASN A 211 -1.99 -5.90 -17.94
CA ASN A 211 -1.25 -5.38 -19.08
C ASN A 211 -0.02 -4.56 -18.63
N TRP A 212 -0.17 -3.70 -17.62
CA TRP A 212 0.92 -2.93 -17.06
C TRP A 212 1.99 -3.81 -16.38
N LEU A 213 1.59 -4.92 -15.77
CA LEU A 213 2.50 -5.95 -15.23
C LEU A 213 3.19 -6.76 -16.33
N ASN A 214 2.81 -6.62 -17.61
CA ASN A 214 3.18 -7.49 -18.73
C ASN A 214 2.76 -8.95 -18.49
N LEU A 215 1.56 -9.15 -17.96
CA LEU A 215 0.90 -10.43 -17.79
C LEU A 215 -0.27 -10.55 -18.77
N GLU A 216 -0.54 -11.76 -19.22
CA GLU A 216 -1.72 -12.03 -20.05
C GLU A 216 -3.00 -11.78 -19.22
N PRO A 217 -3.89 -10.87 -19.64
CA PRO A 217 -5.09 -10.62 -18.86
C PRO A 217 -6.01 -11.84 -18.76
N ILE A 218 -6.48 -12.13 -17.58
CA ILE A 218 -7.46 -13.17 -17.32
C ILE A 218 -8.87 -12.60 -17.12
N ASN A 219 -9.88 -13.44 -17.27
CA ASN A 219 -11.23 -13.10 -16.84
C ASN A 219 -11.32 -13.26 -15.33
N ILE A 220 -11.30 -12.13 -14.61
CA ILE A 220 -11.51 -12.13 -13.17
C ILE A 220 -12.98 -12.40 -12.85
N GLU A 221 -13.22 -12.98 -11.67
CA GLU A 221 -14.55 -13.26 -11.14
C GLU A 221 -14.86 -12.35 -9.93
N PRO A 222 -15.39 -11.13 -10.14
CA PRO A 222 -15.66 -10.18 -9.07
C PRO A 222 -16.71 -10.64 -8.07
N GLN A 223 -17.54 -11.62 -8.46
CA GLN A 223 -18.60 -12.19 -7.63
C GLN A 223 -18.17 -13.49 -6.91
N ASN A 224 -16.91 -13.92 -7.10
CA ASN A 224 -16.38 -15.15 -6.49
C ASN A 224 -14.96 -14.90 -5.97
N LEU A 225 -14.86 -14.09 -4.91
CA LEU A 225 -13.59 -13.72 -4.29
C LEU A 225 -13.27 -14.67 -3.13
N ILE A 226 -12.02 -15.05 -3.00
CA ILE A 226 -11.54 -15.83 -1.85
C ILE A 226 -11.60 -14.98 -0.60
N VAL A 227 -12.48 -15.35 0.34
CA VAL A 227 -12.54 -14.73 1.66
C VAL A 227 -11.36 -15.21 2.50
N ARG A 228 -10.66 -14.26 3.08
CA ARG A 228 -9.50 -14.53 3.93
C ARG A 228 -9.86 -14.32 5.40
N PRO A 229 -9.12 -14.94 6.32
CA PRO A 229 -9.27 -14.67 7.75
C PRO A 229 -9.19 -13.17 8.05
N HIS A 230 -9.85 -12.75 9.11
CA HIS A 230 -9.83 -11.36 9.53
C HIS A 230 -8.43 -10.92 9.90
N GLU A 231 -8.07 -9.73 9.44
CA GLU A 231 -6.84 -9.03 9.74
C GLU A 231 -7.17 -7.81 10.60
N ALA A 232 -6.35 -7.49 11.58
CA ALA A 232 -6.50 -6.23 12.28
C ALA A 232 -6.03 -5.08 11.37
N ASP A 233 -6.84 -4.03 11.21
CA ASP A 233 -6.34 -2.79 10.66
C ASP A 233 -5.23 -2.27 11.59
N SER A 234 -4.06 -1.92 11.03
CA SER A 234 -2.91 -1.49 11.82
C SER A 234 -3.19 -0.25 12.67
N TYR A 235 -4.13 0.59 12.26
CA TYR A 235 -4.55 1.77 12.99
C TYR A 235 -5.56 1.44 14.10
N TYR A 236 -6.44 0.44 13.87
CA TYR A 236 -7.47 -0.01 14.82
C TYR A 236 -7.21 -1.43 15.29
N ARG A 237 -6.00 -1.69 15.74
CA ARG A 237 -5.43 -3.03 15.98
C ARG A 237 -6.34 -4.02 16.70
N PHE A 238 -7.19 -3.56 17.59
CA PHE A 238 -8.07 -4.43 18.40
C PHE A 238 -9.57 -4.16 18.20
N LYS A 239 -9.91 -3.06 17.52
CA LYS A 239 -11.32 -2.67 17.35
C LYS A 239 -11.97 -3.30 16.13
N TYR A 240 -11.22 -3.40 15.01
CA TYR A 240 -11.81 -3.89 13.77
C TYR A 240 -10.87 -4.84 13.04
N PRO A 241 -11.27 -6.11 12.95
CA PRO A 241 -10.67 -6.97 11.95
C PRO A 241 -11.05 -6.45 10.56
N HIS A 242 -10.09 -6.35 9.68
CA HIS A 242 -10.32 -5.98 8.30
C HIS A 242 -11.00 -7.14 7.56
N LYS A 243 -12.28 -7.00 7.30
CA LYS A 243 -13.06 -8.04 6.64
C LYS A 243 -12.81 -8.04 5.14
N THR A 244 -12.61 -9.22 4.56
CA THR A 244 -12.70 -9.46 3.13
C THR A 244 -14.08 -10.02 2.81
N TYR A 245 -14.57 -9.77 1.60
CA TYR A 245 -15.91 -10.16 1.17
C TYR A 245 -15.81 -11.11 -0.02
N PRO A 246 -16.80 -12.02 -0.21
CA PRO A 246 -16.78 -13.00 -1.31
C PRO A 246 -17.12 -12.39 -2.67
N LYS A 247 -17.58 -11.14 -2.70
CA LYS A 247 -17.99 -10.44 -3.91
C LYS A 247 -17.78 -8.95 -3.81
N ILE A 248 -17.75 -8.28 -4.94
CA ILE A 248 -17.79 -6.82 -5.03
C ILE A 248 -19.26 -6.39 -4.98
N ASP A 249 -19.61 -5.69 -3.92
CA ASP A 249 -20.90 -4.99 -3.80
C ASP A 249 -20.71 -3.49 -4.07
N PRO A 250 -21.74 -2.79 -4.56
CA PRO A 250 -21.68 -1.35 -4.76
C PRO A 250 -21.19 -0.63 -3.49
N PRO A 251 -20.29 0.35 -3.62
CA PRO A 251 -19.76 1.06 -2.46
C PRO A 251 -20.87 1.84 -1.76
N GLN A 252 -20.95 1.70 -0.44
CA GLN A 252 -21.84 2.55 0.36
C GLN A 252 -21.24 3.94 0.47
N TYR A 253 -21.96 4.94 -0.03
CA TYR A 253 -21.60 6.34 0.16
C TYR A 253 -21.77 6.70 1.64
N ARG A 254 -20.78 7.39 2.21
CA ARG A 254 -20.83 7.87 3.59
C ARG A 254 -21.13 9.36 3.59
N GLU A 255 -22.20 9.75 4.22
CA GLU A 255 -22.48 11.15 4.47
C GLU A 255 -21.49 11.71 5.49
N ILE A 256 -20.90 12.84 5.16
CA ILE A 256 -19.99 13.59 6.01
C ILE A 256 -20.44 15.05 6.07
N SER A 257 -19.94 15.80 7.05
CA SER A 257 -20.21 17.22 7.13
C SER A 257 -19.76 17.94 5.84
N ALA A 258 -20.66 18.73 5.25
CA ALA A 258 -20.36 19.54 4.07
C ALA A 258 -19.13 20.46 4.27
N ARG A 259 -18.92 20.94 5.49
CA ARG A 259 -17.72 21.73 5.83
C ARG A 259 -16.45 20.90 5.68
N ILE A 260 -16.41 19.66 6.22
CA ILE A 260 -15.25 18.76 6.07
C ILE A 260 -15.00 18.46 4.59
N GLU A 261 -16.05 18.19 3.84
CA GLU A 261 -15.94 17.91 2.40
C GLU A 261 -15.30 19.09 1.64
N LEU A 262 -15.79 20.30 1.88
CA LEU A 262 -15.25 21.52 1.27
C LEU A 262 -13.80 21.78 1.68
N GLU A 263 -13.46 21.62 2.96
CA GLU A 263 -12.10 21.79 3.48
C GLU A 263 -11.12 20.78 2.86
N LEU A 264 -11.52 19.50 2.73
CA LEU A 264 -10.69 18.48 2.09
C LEU A 264 -10.47 18.78 0.61
N ARG A 265 -11.51 19.18 -0.12
CA ARG A 265 -11.40 19.54 -1.54
C ARG A 265 -10.50 20.77 -1.75
N ALA A 266 -10.63 21.77 -0.90
CA ALA A 266 -9.81 22.98 -0.97
C ALA A 266 -8.33 22.69 -0.64
N THR A 267 -8.08 21.95 0.45
CA THR A 267 -6.73 21.64 0.92
C THR A 267 -5.97 20.71 -0.01
N TYR A 268 -6.65 19.71 -0.57
CA TYR A 268 -6.05 18.69 -1.44
C TYR A 268 -6.50 18.82 -2.88
N ARG A 269 -6.65 20.04 -3.37
CA ARG A 269 -7.11 20.33 -4.72
C ARG A 269 -6.33 19.55 -5.78
N TRP A 270 -5.00 19.47 -5.67
CA TRP A 270 -4.12 18.70 -6.55
C TRP A 270 -4.54 17.22 -6.67
N PHE A 271 -4.99 16.61 -5.55
CA PHE A 271 -5.43 15.21 -5.52
C PHE A 271 -6.74 15.03 -6.31
N TYR A 272 -7.68 15.96 -6.15
CA TYR A 272 -8.93 15.93 -6.90
C TYR A 272 -8.70 16.21 -8.38
N GLU A 273 -7.82 17.15 -8.74
CA GLU A 273 -7.42 17.41 -10.13
C GLU A 273 -6.84 16.16 -10.80
N LEU A 274 -6.07 15.35 -10.05
CA LEU A 274 -5.42 14.16 -10.57
C LEU A 274 -6.36 12.96 -10.69
N PHE A 275 -7.17 12.70 -9.68
CA PHE A 275 -7.95 11.47 -9.57
C PHE A 275 -9.46 11.64 -9.71
N TYR A 276 -9.97 12.84 -9.49
CA TYR A 276 -11.41 13.16 -9.45
C TYR A 276 -11.73 14.50 -10.13
N PRO A 277 -11.32 14.72 -11.40
CA PRO A 277 -11.46 16.03 -12.05
C PRO A 277 -12.92 16.49 -12.17
N GLY A 278 -13.89 15.57 -12.14
CA GLY A 278 -15.33 15.90 -12.15
C GLY A 278 -15.89 16.39 -10.79
N MET A 279 -15.06 16.48 -9.75
CA MET A 279 -15.49 16.92 -8.40
C MET A 279 -14.90 18.26 -7.96
N ILE A 280 -14.26 18.96 -8.87
CA ILE A 280 -13.63 20.29 -8.65
C ILE A 280 -14.63 21.40 -8.95
#